data_493986867bbc5819b35462a90ef0b88b
#
_entry.id   493986867bbc5819b35462a90ef0b88b
#
_cell.length_a   1.000
_cell.length_b   1.000
_cell.length_c   1.000
_cell.angle_alpha   90.00
_cell.angle_beta   90.00
_cell.angle_gamma   90.00
#
_symmetry.space_group_name_H-M   'P 1'
#
loop_
_entity.id
_entity.type
_entity.pdbx_description
1 polymer ?
#
loop_
_entity_poly.entity_id
_entity_poly.type
_entity_poly.pdbx_seq_one_letter_code
_entity_poly.pdbx_strand_id
1 'polypeptide(L)'
;MKGKVVIVTGGSSGMGKAMVQRFANEGATVVMTGRNEERLAEAKAEIEKTATGIVHPFVMDVRNIEDIDRMVSETVEKFGQIDHLVNNAAGNFIALAEDLSPNGWNSVIDIVLNGTFYCSQAVGKHWIKTEHKGSVINMVATYAWDAGAGVAHSAAAKAGVLSLTRTLAVEWGTRFGIRTNAIAPGPIERTGGAEKLMLSEDMAEKTRESIPLKRFGTPEEIAGLAFFLFSDDAAYINGEVVTMDGGQWLNPMPF
;
A
#
# COMPACT_ATOMS: atom_id res chain seq x y z
N MET A 1 11.61 -11.55 -9.37
CA MET A 1 10.15 -11.79 -9.18
C MET A 1 9.55 -12.76 -10.22
N LYS A 2 10.38 -13.31 -11.13
CA LYS A 2 9.90 -14.23 -12.18
C LYS A 2 9.13 -15.43 -11.60
N GLY A 3 7.93 -15.68 -12.11
CA GLY A 3 7.05 -16.76 -11.66
C GLY A 3 6.28 -16.47 -10.35
N LYS A 4 6.45 -15.28 -9.75
CA LYS A 4 5.69 -14.85 -8.58
C LYS A 4 4.38 -14.18 -9.00
N VAL A 5 3.34 -14.38 -8.19
CA VAL A 5 2.04 -13.72 -8.34
C VAL A 5 1.85 -12.72 -7.19
N VAL A 6 1.66 -11.46 -7.56
CA VAL A 6 1.55 -10.33 -6.61
C VAL A 6 0.19 -9.65 -6.78
N ILE A 7 -0.53 -9.45 -5.69
CA ILE A 7 -1.72 -8.61 -5.68
C ILE A 7 -1.35 -7.22 -5.16
N VAL A 8 -1.76 -6.16 -5.90
CA VAL A 8 -1.56 -4.76 -5.49
C VAL A 8 -2.91 -4.05 -5.46
N THR A 9 -3.40 -3.71 -4.27
CA THR A 9 -4.65 -2.95 -4.14
C THR A 9 -4.40 -1.47 -4.44
N GLY A 10 -5.34 -0.82 -5.16
CA GLY A 10 -5.16 0.56 -5.60
C GLY A 10 -4.00 0.73 -6.58
N GLY A 11 -3.82 -0.24 -7.47
CA GLY A 11 -2.67 -0.32 -8.38
C GLY A 11 -2.73 0.59 -9.61
N SER A 12 -3.83 1.32 -9.86
CA SER A 12 -4.01 2.08 -11.11
C SER A 12 -3.37 3.47 -11.12
N SER A 13 -2.79 3.95 -10.01
CA SER A 13 -2.17 5.28 -9.93
C SER A 13 -1.10 5.36 -8.84
N GLY A 14 -0.29 6.43 -8.87
CA GLY A 14 0.66 6.78 -7.83
C GLY A 14 1.60 5.63 -7.44
N MET A 15 1.83 5.44 -6.14
CA MET A 15 2.72 4.41 -5.60
C MET A 15 2.28 3.00 -6.00
N GLY A 16 0.97 2.71 -6.01
CA GLY A 16 0.43 1.42 -6.42
C GLY A 16 0.82 1.07 -7.85
N LYS A 17 0.63 2.01 -8.80
CA LYS A 17 1.01 1.83 -10.20
C LYS A 17 2.51 1.62 -10.37
N ALA A 18 3.34 2.38 -9.65
CA ALA A 18 4.79 2.21 -9.68
C ALA A 18 5.23 0.84 -9.16
N MET A 19 4.58 0.33 -8.09
CA MET A 19 4.84 -1.03 -7.60
C MET A 19 4.42 -2.09 -8.62
N VAL A 20 3.24 -1.95 -9.26
CA VAL A 20 2.81 -2.84 -10.35
C VAL A 20 3.84 -2.84 -11.48
N GLN A 21 4.26 -1.65 -11.95
CA GLN A 21 5.28 -1.50 -12.98
C GLN A 21 6.59 -2.19 -12.60
N ARG A 22 7.09 -1.94 -11.39
CA ARG A 22 8.34 -2.53 -10.91
C ARG A 22 8.27 -4.06 -10.88
N PHE A 23 7.22 -4.62 -10.27
CA PHE A 23 7.09 -6.07 -10.16
C PHE A 23 6.92 -6.74 -11.54
N ALA A 24 6.14 -6.13 -12.43
CA ALA A 24 5.95 -6.63 -13.78
C ALA A 24 7.25 -6.55 -14.61
N ASN A 25 8.05 -5.49 -14.46
CA ASN A 25 9.37 -5.40 -15.11
C ASN A 25 10.32 -6.49 -14.65
N GLU A 26 10.18 -6.99 -13.42
CA GLU A 26 10.96 -8.08 -12.84
C GLU A 26 10.36 -9.47 -13.13
N GLY A 27 9.39 -9.55 -14.05
CA GLY A 27 8.80 -10.79 -14.56
C GLY A 27 7.71 -11.42 -13.68
N ALA A 28 7.15 -10.68 -12.73
CA ALA A 28 6.01 -11.15 -11.94
C ALA A 28 4.70 -11.11 -12.74
N THR A 29 3.74 -11.95 -12.35
CA THR A 29 2.33 -11.74 -12.64
C THR A 29 1.75 -10.84 -11.58
N VAL A 30 1.21 -9.68 -11.96
CA VAL A 30 0.67 -8.71 -11.02
C VAL A 30 -0.84 -8.52 -11.24
N VAL A 31 -1.63 -8.87 -10.23
CA VAL A 31 -3.06 -8.56 -10.18
C VAL A 31 -3.21 -7.16 -9.61
N MET A 32 -3.57 -6.23 -10.48
CA MET A 32 -3.70 -4.81 -10.20
C MET A 32 -5.18 -4.48 -9.93
N THR A 33 -5.54 -4.12 -8.69
CA THR A 33 -6.93 -3.86 -8.36
C THR A 33 -7.28 -2.40 -8.20
N GLY A 34 -8.54 -2.06 -8.47
CA GLY A 34 -9.08 -0.72 -8.32
C GLY A 34 -10.58 -0.67 -8.66
N ARG A 35 -11.24 0.44 -8.37
CA ARG A 35 -12.69 0.60 -8.58
C ARG A 35 -13.07 1.08 -9.99
N ASN A 36 -12.15 1.74 -10.66
CA ASN A 36 -12.42 2.34 -11.98
C ASN A 36 -11.76 1.49 -13.07
N GLU A 37 -12.58 0.86 -13.90
CA GLU A 37 -12.17 -0.05 -14.95
C GLU A 37 -11.33 0.64 -16.03
N GLU A 38 -11.71 1.86 -16.43
CA GLU A 38 -11.00 2.62 -17.46
C GLU A 38 -9.57 2.95 -17.00
N ARG A 39 -9.41 3.45 -15.77
CA ARG A 39 -8.09 3.73 -15.19
C ARG A 39 -7.22 2.48 -15.05
N LEU A 40 -7.83 1.34 -14.73
CA LEU A 40 -7.11 0.07 -14.68
C LEU A 40 -6.64 -0.34 -16.09
N ALA A 41 -7.49 -0.19 -17.10
CA ALA A 41 -7.14 -0.48 -18.49
C ALA A 41 -6.03 0.44 -19.03
N GLU A 42 -6.13 1.75 -18.77
CA GLU A 42 -5.09 2.73 -19.14
C GLU A 42 -3.75 2.41 -18.45
N ALA A 43 -3.76 2.17 -17.13
CA ALA A 43 -2.56 1.82 -16.38
C ALA A 43 -1.93 0.53 -16.90
N LYS A 44 -2.73 -0.50 -17.19
CA LYS A 44 -2.26 -1.74 -17.82
C LYS A 44 -1.57 -1.48 -19.14
N ALA A 45 -2.24 -0.77 -20.05
CA ALA A 45 -1.69 -0.49 -21.39
C ALA A 45 -0.37 0.31 -21.34
N GLU A 46 -0.21 1.17 -20.33
CA GLU A 46 1.02 1.92 -20.13
C GLU A 46 2.14 1.02 -19.58
N ILE A 47 1.83 0.22 -18.55
CA ILE A 47 2.78 -0.69 -17.90
C ILE A 47 3.29 -1.77 -18.88
N GLU A 48 2.40 -2.34 -19.69
CA GLU A 48 2.73 -3.40 -20.65
C GLU A 48 3.69 -2.95 -21.77
N LYS A 49 3.90 -1.65 -21.98
CA LYS A 49 4.90 -1.16 -22.95
C LYS A 49 6.34 -1.57 -22.59
N THR A 50 6.63 -1.78 -21.30
CA THR A 50 7.98 -2.11 -20.82
C THR A 50 8.03 -3.35 -19.95
N ALA A 51 6.89 -3.84 -19.47
CA ALA A 51 6.81 -5.00 -18.60
C ALA A 51 7.21 -6.29 -19.32
N THR A 52 7.96 -7.15 -18.62
CA THR A 52 8.30 -8.51 -19.07
C THR A 52 7.39 -9.57 -18.45
N GLY A 53 6.67 -9.22 -17.40
CA GLY A 53 5.68 -10.03 -16.72
C GLY A 53 4.25 -9.73 -17.20
N ILE A 54 3.27 -10.25 -16.47
CA ILE A 54 1.84 -10.13 -16.80
C ILE A 54 1.19 -9.11 -15.87
N VAL A 55 0.38 -8.20 -16.44
CA VAL A 55 -0.48 -7.29 -15.65
C VAL A 55 -1.95 -7.66 -15.87
N HIS A 56 -2.61 -8.05 -14.80
CA HIS A 56 -4.01 -8.43 -14.81
C HIS A 56 -4.85 -7.41 -14.01
N PRO A 57 -5.67 -6.58 -14.68
CA PRO A 57 -6.56 -5.66 -13.99
C PRO A 57 -7.73 -6.43 -13.36
N PHE A 58 -8.13 -6.03 -12.17
CA PHE A 58 -9.26 -6.60 -11.46
C PHE A 58 -10.09 -5.48 -10.82
N VAL A 59 -11.35 -5.34 -11.25
CA VAL A 59 -12.25 -4.32 -10.70
C VAL A 59 -12.82 -4.80 -9.38
N MET A 60 -12.49 -4.08 -8.29
CA MET A 60 -13.00 -4.36 -6.94
C MET A 60 -12.98 -3.13 -6.04
N ASP A 61 -13.80 -3.15 -5.03
CA ASP A 61 -13.71 -2.26 -3.88
C ASP A 61 -13.21 -3.04 -2.64
N VAL A 62 -12.14 -2.57 -2.00
CA VAL A 62 -11.57 -3.21 -0.79
C VAL A 62 -12.52 -3.21 0.41
N ARG A 63 -13.65 -2.50 0.32
CA ARG A 63 -14.73 -2.51 1.33
C ARG A 63 -15.73 -3.65 1.13
N ASN A 64 -15.72 -4.27 -0.05
CA ASN A 64 -16.66 -5.33 -0.42
C ASN A 64 -15.96 -6.70 -0.28
N ILE A 65 -16.44 -7.51 0.66
CA ILE A 65 -15.86 -8.82 0.98
C ILE A 65 -16.05 -9.79 -0.19
N GLU A 66 -17.20 -9.75 -0.87
CA GLU A 66 -17.48 -10.61 -2.02
C GLU A 66 -16.51 -10.33 -3.18
N ASP A 67 -16.19 -9.06 -3.42
CA ASP A 67 -15.20 -8.68 -4.43
C ASP A 67 -13.80 -9.22 -4.07
N ILE A 68 -13.43 -9.15 -2.78
CA ILE A 68 -12.13 -9.63 -2.30
C ILE A 68 -12.04 -11.16 -2.44
N ASP A 69 -13.08 -11.90 -2.03
CA ASP A 69 -13.11 -13.36 -2.13
C ASP A 69 -13.06 -13.80 -3.60
N ARG A 70 -13.77 -13.09 -4.49
CA ARG A 70 -13.72 -13.31 -5.94
C ARG A 70 -12.31 -13.02 -6.48
N MET A 71 -11.67 -11.94 -6.09
CA MET A 71 -10.30 -11.61 -6.48
C MET A 71 -9.30 -12.72 -6.10
N VAL A 72 -9.40 -13.26 -4.88
CA VAL A 72 -8.53 -14.37 -4.43
C VAL A 72 -8.81 -15.62 -5.26
N SER A 73 -10.07 -16.03 -5.42
CA SER A 73 -10.44 -17.25 -6.13
C SER A 73 -10.05 -17.22 -7.62
N GLU A 74 -10.38 -16.12 -8.32
CA GLU A 74 -10.02 -15.96 -9.74
C GLU A 74 -8.50 -15.85 -9.96
N THR A 75 -7.78 -15.22 -9.02
CA THR A 75 -6.30 -15.15 -9.09
C THR A 75 -5.71 -16.56 -9.00
N VAL A 76 -6.18 -17.36 -8.06
CA VAL A 76 -5.69 -18.75 -7.87
C VAL A 76 -6.09 -19.62 -9.04
N GLU A 77 -7.32 -19.52 -9.53
CA GLU A 77 -7.79 -20.29 -10.70
C GLU A 77 -6.95 -19.98 -11.94
N LYS A 78 -6.65 -18.71 -12.17
CA LYS A 78 -5.95 -18.26 -13.38
C LYS A 78 -4.44 -18.42 -13.34
N PHE A 79 -3.82 -18.21 -12.17
CA PHE A 79 -2.36 -18.14 -12.04
C PHE A 79 -1.79 -19.20 -11.09
N GLY A 80 -2.62 -20.01 -10.47
CA GLY A 80 -2.24 -21.17 -9.65
C GLY A 80 -1.85 -20.83 -8.21
N GLN A 81 -1.44 -19.61 -7.90
CA GLN A 81 -0.94 -19.20 -6.57
C GLN A 81 -1.08 -17.71 -6.33
N ILE A 82 -0.84 -17.30 -5.09
CA ILE A 82 -0.59 -15.91 -4.67
C ILE A 82 0.66 -15.95 -3.81
N ASP A 83 1.70 -15.18 -4.15
CA ASP A 83 2.94 -15.11 -3.35
C ASP A 83 2.98 -13.89 -2.44
N HIS A 84 2.49 -12.74 -2.92
CA HIS A 84 2.60 -11.47 -2.21
C HIS A 84 1.33 -10.63 -2.31
N LEU A 85 1.07 -9.87 -1.24
CA LEU A 85 -0.01 -8.89 -1.18
C LEU A 85 0.54 -7.52 -0.80
N VAL A 86 0.19 -6.49 -1.58
CA VAL A 86 0.39 -5.08 -1.20
C VAL A 86 -0.96 -4.44 -0.93
N ASN A 87 -1.19 -4.08 0.33
CA ASN A 87 -2.33 -3.27 0.76
C ASN A 87 -1.98 -1.79 0.60
N ASN A 88 -2.24 -1.25 -0.61
CA ASN A 88 -1.95 0.14 -0.95
C ASN A 88 -3.22 0.98 -1.15
N ALA A 89 -4.38 0.36 -1.36
CA ALA A 89 -5.63 1.10 -1.51
C ALA A 89 -5.90 2.02 -0.32
N ALA A 90 -6.11 3.30 -0.59
CA ALA A 90 -6.34 4.32 0.42
C ALA A 90 -7.24 5.43 -0.12
N GLY A 91 -7.80 6.21 0.80
CA GLY A 91 -8.46 7.47 0.54
C GLY A 91 -8.16 8.42 1.69
N ASN A 92 -7.99 9.70 1.40
CA ASN A 92 -7.79 10.73 2.41
C ASN A 92 -8.34 12.07 1.92
N PHE A 93 -8.67 12.95 2.85
CA PHE A 93 -9.03 14.35 2.62
C PHE A 93 -8.72 15.15 3.88
N ILE A 94 -8.66 16.48 3.78
CA ILE A 94 -8.44 17.34 4.94
C ILE A 94 -9.79 17.70 5.55
N ALA A 95 -9.93 17.47 6.87
CA ALA A 95 -11.03 17.96 7.68
C ALA A 95 -10.54 18.12 9.13
N LEU A 96 -10.87 19.24 9.76
CA LEU A 96 -10.62 19.42 11.19
C LEU A 96 -11.48 18.44 11.99
N ALA A 97 -11.04 18.03 13.17
CA ALA A 97 -11.69 16.97 13.93
C ALA A 97 -13.13 17.33 14.31
N GLU A 98 -13.39 18.61 14.64
CA GLU A 98 -14.71 19.15 14.96
C GLU A 98 -15.68 19.19 13.78
N ASP A 99 -15.16 19.26 12.54
CA ASP A 99 -15.93 19.32 11.30
C ASP A 99 -16.09 17.95 10.63
N LEU A 100 -15.40 16.94 11.14
CA LEU A 100 -15.36 15.61 10.54
C LEU A 100 -16.66 14.83 10.81
N SER A 101 -17.50 14.68 9.78
CA SER A 101 -18.74 13.91 9.91
C SER A 101 -18.48 12.41 10.15
N PRO A 102 -19.43 11.69 10.79
CA PRO A 102 -19.34 10.23 10.94
C PRO A 102 -19.14 9.50 9.60
N ASN A 103 -19.81 9.94 8.54
CA ASN A 103 -19.64 9.34 7.21
C ASN A 103 -18.23 9.62 6.63
N GLY A 104 -17.71 10.83 6.84
CA GLY A 104 -16.34 11.18 6.45
C GLY A 104 -15.31 10.31 7.18
N TRP A 105 -15.48 10.16 8.49
CA TRP A 105 -14.69 9.25 9.31
C TRP A 105 -14.71 7.81 8.77
N ASN A 106 -15.90 7.23 8.67
CA ASN A 106 -16.09 5.85 8.23
C ASN A 106 -15.55 5.62 6.82
N SER A 107 -15.70 6.57 5.90
CA SER A 107 -15.21 6.43 4.53
C SER A 107 -13.71 6.18 4.43
N VAL A 108 -12.92 6.71 5.37
CA VAL A 108 -11.46 6.48 5.42
C VAL A 108 -11.12 5.22 6.21
N ILE A 109 -11.77 5.01 7.35
CA ILE A 109 -11.59 3.78 8.15
C ILE A 109 -11.89 2.54 7.30
N ASP A 110 -13.00 2.55 6.55
CA ASP A 110 -13.44 1.40 5.76
C ASP A 110 -12.45 1.05 4.62
N ILE A 111 -11.90 2.07 3.94
CA ILE A 111 -10.94 1.81 2.87
C ILE A 111 -9.58 1.42 3.45
N VAL A 112 -9.08 2.18 4.44
CA VAL A 112 -7.69 2.09 4.88
C VAL A 112 -7.48 0.97 5.89
N LEU A 113 -8.30 0.89 6.93
CA LEU A 113 -8.14 -0.10 8.00
C LEU A 113 -8.90 -1.39 7.69
N ASN A 114 -10.21 -1.29 7.47
CA ASN A 114 -11.04 -2.46 7.24
C ASN A 114 -10.64 -3.16 5.93
N GLY A 115 -10.44 -2.41 4.84
CA GLY A 115 -10.00 -2.97 3.56
C GLY A 115 -8.64 -3.67 3.64
N THR A 116 -7.67 -3.09 4.37
CA THR A 116 -6.37 -3.76 4.63
C THR A 116 -6.56 -5.07 5.39
N PHE A 117 -7.42 -5.07 6.42
CA PHE A 117 -7.71 -6.29 7.18
C PHE A 117 -8.39 -7.36 6.33
N TYR A 118 -9.43 -6.99 5.59
CA TYR A 118 -10.20 -7.94 4.76
C TYR A 118 -9.34 -8.58 3.67
N CYS A 119 -8.56 -7.79 2.93
CA CYS A 119 -7.65 -8.31 1.91
C CYS A 119 -6.57 -9.21 2.53
N SER A 120 -5.98 -8.81 3.66
CA SER A 120 -4.97 -9.62 4.36
C SER A 120 -5.58 -10.92 4.85
N GLN A 121 -6.79 -10.89 5.42
CA GLN A 121 -7.47 -12.08 5.93
C GLN A 121 -7.81 -13.06 4.82
N ALA A 122 -8.37 -12.59 3.69
CA ALA A 122 -8.76 -13.46 2.58
C ALA A 122 -7.55 -14.17 1.96
N VAL A 123 -6.47 -13.41 1.66
CA VAL A 123 -5.23 -13.96 1.13
C VAL A 123 -4.53 -14.85 2.17
N GLY A 124 -4.49 -14.42 3.43
CA GLY A 124 -3.92 -15.20 4.53
C GLY A 124 -4.62 -16.54 4.76
N LYS A 125 -5.95 -16.59 4.72
CA LYS A 125 -6.73 -17.85 4.77
C LYS A 125 -6.34 -18.81 3.63
N HIS A 126 -6.15 -18.26 2.41
CA HIS A 126 -5.70 -19.06 1.28
C HIS A 126 -4.31 -19.64 1.54
N TRP A 127 -3.33 -18.83 1.97
CA TRP A 127 -1.98 -19.28 2.29
C TRP A 127 -1.95 -20.33 3.40
N ILE A 128 -2.71 -20.13 4.48
CA ILE A 128 -2.81 -21.09 5.59
C ILE A 128 -3.36 -22.42 5.12
N LYS A 129 -4.43 -22.40 4.28
CA LYS A 129 -5.04 -23.61 3.74
C LYS A 129 -4.13 -24.39 2.80
N THR A 130 -3.28 -23.68 2.05
CA THR A 130 -2.37 -24.26 1.04
C THR A 130 -0.92 -24.44 1.56
N GLU A 131 -0.66 -24.14 2.83
CA GLU A 131 0.64 -24.14 3.46
C GLU A 131 1.69 -23.28 2.71
N HIS A 132 1.22 -22.22 2.03
CA HIS A 132 2.07 -21.31 1.26
C HIS A 132 2.65 -20.20 2.15
N LYS A 133 3.96 -19.97 2.06
CA LYS A 133 4.66 -18.93 2.81
C LYS A 133 4.62 -17.61 2.05
N GLY A 134 3.55 -16.87 2.24
CA GLY A 134 3.35 -15.58 1.59
C GLY A 134 4.01 -14.40 2.32
N SER A 135 3.92 -13.22 1.72
CA SER A 135 4.39 -11.97 2.34
C SER A 135 3.45 -10.81 2.06
N VAL A 136 3.15 -10.02 3.08
CA VAL A 136 2.28 -8.83 3.02
C VAL A 136 3.12 -7.56 3.22
N ILE A 137 2.83 -6.53 2.42
CA ILE A 137 3.26 -5.17 2.66
C ILE A 137 2.02 -4.29 2.84
N ASN A 138 1.96 -3.59 3.97
CA ASN A 138 0.92 -2.60 4.27
C ASN A 138 1.46 -1.18 4.10
N MET A 139 0.73 -0.32 3.40
CA MET A 139 1.09 1.10 3.31
C MET A 139 0.53 1.84 4.52
N VAL A 140 1.43 2.39 5.34
CA VAL A 140 1.09 3.27 6.47
C VAL A 140 1.48 4.73 6.15
N ALA A 141 1.71 5.55 7.14
CA ALA A 141 2.24 6.90 7.04
C ALA A 141 2.88 7.28 8.38
N THR A 142 3.75 8.28 8.38
CA THR A 142 4.45 8.72 9.60
C THR A 142 3.50 9.19 10.69
N TYR A 143 2.36 9.80 10.35
CA TYR A 143 1.32 10.17 11.31
C TYR A 143 0.55 8.98 11.93
N ALA A 144 0.95 7.72 11.65
CA ALA A 144 0.48 6.55 12.40
C ALA A 144 1.05 6.48 13.82
N TRP A 145 2.17 7.15 14.10
CA TRP A 145 2.81 7.27 15.41
C TRP A 145 3.16 8.70 15.80
N ASP A 146 3.08 9.62 14.85
CA ASP A 146 3.21 11.06 15.05
C ASP A 146 1.82 11.71 14.90
N ALA A 147 1.73 13.01 14.75
CA ALA A 147 0.48 13.73 14.60
C ALA A 147 0.39 14.45 13.25
N GLY A 148 -0.82 14.56 12.74
CA GLY A 148 -1.14 15.36 11.55
C GLY A 148 -2.45 16.10 11.75
N ALA A 149 -2.42 17.43 11.71
CA ALA A 149 -3.64 18.22 11.74
C ALA A 149 -4.49 17.98 10.49
N GLY A 150 -5.82 17.92 10.65
CA GLY A 150 -6.75 17.73 9.54
C GLY A 150 -6.83 16.31 8.96
N VAL A 151 -6.17 15.32 9.57
CA VAL A 151 -6.17 13.92 9.10
C VAL A 151 -6.51 12.91 10.20
N ALA A 152 -7.29 13.29 11.19
CA ALA A 152 -7.61 12.46 12.36
C ALA A 152 -8.10 11.05 11.98
N HIS A 153 -8.99 10.92 10.99
CA HIS A 153 -9.50 9.65 10.48
C HIS A 153 -8.38 8.79 9.86
N SER A 154 -7.52 9.41 9.04
CA SER A 154 -6.43 8.71 8.37
C SER A 154 -5.32 8.31 9.36
N ALA A 155 -5.01 9.18 10.33
CA ALA A 155 -4.04 8.88 11.38
C ALA A 155 -4.50 7.68 12.23
N ALA A 156 -5.75 7.67 12.68
CA ALA A 156 -6.33 6.54 13.42
C ALA A 156 -6.32 5.25 12.58
N ALA A 157 -6.72 5.32 11.30
CA ALA A 157 -6.70 4.17 10.41
C ALA A 157 -5.28 3.63 10.22
N LYS A 158 -4.29 4.50 9.97
CA LYS A 158 -2.89 4.10 9.75
C LYS A 158 -2.22 3.58 11.02
N ALA A 159 -2.56 4.11 12.20
CA ALA A 159 -2.16 3.55 13.49
C ALA A 159 -2.74 2.14 13.69
N GLY A 160 -4.01 1.93 13.32
CA GLY A 160 -4.63 0.60 13.30
C GLY A 160 -3.93 -0.37 12.35
N VAL A 161 -3.59 0.07 11.14
CA VAL A 161 -2.84 -0.76 10.15
C VAL A 161 -1.43 -1.09 10.68
N LEU A 162 -0.76 -0.15 11.35
CA LEU A 162 0.53 -0.39 12.00
C LEU A 162 0.43 -1.48 13.06
N SER A 163 -0.55 -1.38 13.96
CA SER A 163 -0.82 -2.41 14.97
C SER A 163 -1.15 -3.76 14.35
N LEU A 164 -2.02 -3.78 13.33
CA LEU A 164 -2.38 -4.97 12.56
C LEU A 164 -1.14 -5.63 11.92
N THR A 165 -0.25 -4.86 11.33
CA THR A 165 1.01 -5.35 10.72
C THR A 165 1.83 -6.16 11.73
N ARG A 166 2.04 -5.62 12.93
CA ARG A 166 2.81 -6.27 14.00
C ARG A 166 2.10 -7.50 14.54
N THR A 167 0.78 -7.42 14.72
CA THR A 167 -0.03 -8.55 15.20
C THR A 167 0.04 -9.73 14.22
N LEU A 168 -0.20 -9.47 12.92
CA LEU A 168 -0.13 -10.52 11.90
C LEU A 168 1.28 -11.09 11.73
N ALA A 169 2.32 -10.26 11.86
CA ALA A 169 3.70 -10.72 11.83
C ALA A 169 4.00 -11.75 12.94
N VAL A 170 3.45 -11.56 14.13
CA VAL A 170 3.60 -12.51 15.25
C VAL A 170 2.71 -13.74 15.02
N GLU A 171 1.41 -13.55 14.78
CA GLU A 171 0.47 -14.67 14.66
C GLU A 171 0.77 -15.59 13.49
N TRP A 172 0.99 -15.02 12.33
CA TRP A 172 1.18 -15.77 11.08
C TRP A 172 2.64 -16.19 10.88
N GLY A 173 3.59 -15.35 11.34
CA GLY A 173 5.01 -15.67 11.30
C GLY A 173 5.33 -16.92 12.12
N THR A 174 4.86 -16.98 13.35
CA THR A 174 5.10 -18.11 14.26
C THR A 174 4.47 -19.42 13.76
N ARG A 175 3.25 -19.35 13.23
CA ARG A 175 2.46 -20.54 12.91
C ARG A 175 2.64 -21.02 11.47
N PHE A 176 2.88 -20.11 10.52
CA PHE A 176 2.79 -20.40 9.09
C PHE A 176 3.98 -19.88 8.27
N GLY A 177 4.89 -19.14 8.89
CA GLY A 177 6.04 -18.55 8.19
C GLY A 177 5.66 -17.43 7.21
N ILE A 178 4.47 -16.81 7.38
CA ILE A 178 4.01 -15.66 6.59
C ILE A 178 4.59 -14.39 7.19
N ARG A 179 5.21 -13.55 6.37
CA ARG A 179 5.78 -12.27 6.80
C ARG A 179 4.81 -11.13 6.56
N THR A 180 4.75 -10.17 7.47
CA THR A 180 3.94 -8.97 7.34
C THR A 180 4.77 -7.76 7.75
N ASN A 181 5.02 -6.84 6.81
CA ASN A 181 5.76 -5.60 7.04
C ASN A 181 4.96 -4.39 6.56
N ALA A 182 5.42 -3.20 6.88
CA ALA A 182 4.83 -1.96 6.39
C ALA A 182 5.88 -1.01 5.80
N ILE A 183 5.41 -0.14 4.90
CA ILE A 183 6.15 1.02 4.41
C ILE A 183 5.42 2.27 4.88
N ALA A 184 6.15 3.21 5.44
CA ALA A 184 5.67 4.53 5.84
C ALA A 184 6.27 5.61 4.94
N PRO A 185 5.60 5.98 3.83
CA PRO A 185 6.06 7.06 2.99
C PRO A 185 5.89 8.42 3.68
N GLY A 186 6.81 9.34 3.39
CA GLY A 186 6.60 10.77 3.54
C GLY A 186 5.85 11.36 2.34
N PRO A 187 6.03 12.64 2.04
CA PRO A 187 5.48 13.27 0.85
C PRO A 187 6.08 12.67 -0.43
N ILE A 188 5.22 12.06 -1.25
CA ILE A 188 5.59 11.41 -2.52
C ILE A 188 4.91 12.16 -3.66
N GLU A 189 5.70 12.64 -4.63
CA GLU A 189 5.19 13.33 -5.80
C GLU A 189 4.27 12.46 -6.66
N ARG A 190 3.47 13.08 -7.53
CA ARG A 190 2.59 12.38 -8.48
C ARG A 190 1.62 11.38 -7.82
N THR A 191 1.19 11.68 -6.59
CA THR A 191 0.21 10.88 -5.87
C THR A 191 -1.02 11.73 -5.53
N GLY A 192 -2.21 11.14 -5.65
CA GLY A 192 -3.45 11.83 -5.26
C GLY A 192 -3.52 12.19 -3.76
N GLY A 193 -2.69 11.57 -2.92
CA GLY A 193 -2.50 11.96 -1.52
C GLY A 193 -1.77 13.30 -1.41
N ALA A 194 -0.64 13.45 -2.09
CA ALA A 194 0.13 14.70 -2.11
C ALA A 194 -0.68 15.86 -2.72
N GLU A 195 -1.35 15.62 -3.85
CA GLU A 195 -2.19 16.63 -4.52
C GLU A 195 -3.33 17.14 -3.63
N LYS A 196 -3.94 16.29 -2.82
CA LYS A 196 -5.02 16.66 -1.91
C LYS A 196 -4.56 17.33 -0.62
N LEU A 197 -3.34 17.09 -0.19
CA LEU A 197 -2.77 17.65 1.03
C LEU A 197 -1.97 18.93 0.78
N MET A 198 -1.45 19.13 -0.43
CA MET A 198 -0.72 20.33 -0.85
C MET A 198 -1.62 21.24 -1.68
N LEU A 199 -2.39 22.08 -0.98
CA LEU A 199 -3.41 22.95 -1.61
C LEU A 199 -2.83 24.17 -2.32
N SER A 200 -1.53 24.47 -2.17
CA SER A 200 -0.84 25.60 -2.82
C SER A 200 0.64 25.31 -2.98
N GLU A 201 1.29 26.04 -3.91
CA GLU A 201 2.74 25.95 -4.13
C GLU A 201 3.54 26.38 -2.87
N ASP A 202 3.04 27.36 -2.13
CA ASP A 202 3.65 27.79 -0.84
C ASP A 202 3.64 26.65 0.20
N MET A 203 2.55 25.87 0.28
CA MET A 203 2.49 24.68 1.14
C MET A 203 3.45 23.59 0.65
N ALA A 204 3.54 23.39 -0.65
CA ALA A 204 4.46 22.40 -1.24
C ALA A 204 5.91 22.79 -0.94
N GLU A 205 6.29 24.06 -1.06
CA GLU A 205 7.62 24.56 -0.77
C GLU A 205 7.95 24.41 0.72
N LYS A 206 7.08 24.86 1.62
CA LYS A 206 7.26 24.68 3.07
C LYS A 206 7.41 23.20 3.46
N THR A 207 6.61 22.32 2.81
CA THR A 207 6.74 20.88 3.02
C THR A 207 8.11 20.37 2.54
N ARG A 208 8.56 20.80 1.36
CA ARG A 208 9.87 20.45 0.81
C ARG A 208 11.01 20.92 1.71
N GLU A 209 10.91 22.14 2.23
CA GLU A 209 11.88 22.71 3.18
C GLU A 209 11.94 21.95 4.51
N SER A 210 10.82 21.38 4.97
CA SER A 210 10.78 20.57 6.19
C SER A 210 11.48 19.22 6.04
N ILE A 211 11.67 18.74 4.81
CA ILE A 211 12.33 17.46 4.54
C ILE A 211 13.86 17.66 4.54
N PRO A 212 14.64 16.94 5.35
CA PRO A 212 16.11 17.04 5.34
C PRO A 212 16.74 16.84 3.96
N LEU A 213 16.22 15.91 3.14
CA LEU A 213 16.70 15.69 1.77
C LEU A 213 16.21 16.74 0.75
N LYS A 214 15.42 17.75 1.17
CA LYS A 214 14.97 18.91 0.38
C LYS A 214 14.25 18.56 -0.92
N ARG A 215 13.62 17.39 -0.98
CA ARG A 215 12.80 16.95 -2.11
C ARG A 215 11.70 16.01 -1.65
N PHE A 216 10.68 15.87 -2.45
CA PHE A 216 9.71 14.77 -2.31
C PHE A 216 10.35 13.45 -2.74
N GLY A 217 9.86 12.35 -2.19
CA GLY A 217 10.15 11.03 -2.70
C GLY A 217 9.39 10.76 -3.99
N THR A 218 9.78 9.72 -4.72
CA THR A 218 9.10 9.29 -5.95
C THR A 218 8.34 7.96 -5.73
N PRO A 219 7.28 7.71 -6.49
CA PRO A 219 6.60 6.41 -6.45
C PRO A 219 7.54 5.24 -6.76
N GLU A 220 8.54 5.47 -7.60
CA GLU A 220 9.53 4.46 -8.01
C GLU A 220 10.47 4.09 -6.84
N GLU A 221 10.82 5.04 -5.96
CA GLU A 221 11.59 4.75 -4.75
C GLU A 221 10.81 3.85 -3.80
N ILE A 222 9.51 4.11 -3.62
CA ILE A 222 8.62 3.23 -2.83
C ILE A 222 8.51 1.83 -3.46
N ALA A 223 8.39 1.75 -4.78
CA ALA A 223 8.35 0.48 -5.50
C ALA A 223 9.66 -0.31 -5.34
N GLY A 224 10.81 0.36 -5.30
CA GLY A 224 12.12 -0.23 -5.03
C GLY A 224 12.20 -0.87 -3.65
N LEU A 225 11.70 -0.17 -2.61
CA LEU A 225 11.64 -0.72 -1.26
C LEU A 225 10.65 -1.89 -1.14
N ALA A 226 9.49 -1.79 -1.78
CA ALA A 226 8.52 -2.88 -1.79
C ALA A 226 9.09 -4.14 -2.47
N PHE A 227 9.84 -3.96 -3.57
CA PHE A 227 10.54 -5.04 -4.24
C PHE A 227 11.57 -5.71 -3.32
N PHE A 228 12.40 -4.92 -2.62
CA PHE A 228 13.37 -5.44 -1.65
C PHE A 228 12.68 -6.23 -0.54
N LEU A 229 11.60 -5.72 0.06
CA LEU A 229 10.90 -6.40 1.15
C LEU A 229 10.25 -7.74 0.74
N PHE A 230 10.00 -7.95 -0.55
CA PHE A 230 9.54 -9.22 -1.09
C PHE A 230 10.67 -10.15 -1.54
N SER A 231 11.90 -9.68 -1.59
CA SER A 231 13.06 -10.51 -1.95
C SER A 231 13.52 -11.44 -0.82
N ASP A 232 14.38 -12.40 -1.15
CA ASP A 232 15.02 -13.29 -0.19
C ASP A 232 15.99 -12.54 0.73
N ASP A 233 16.55 -11.41 0.30
CA ASP A 233 17.41 -10.54 1.11
C ASP A 233 16.68 -9.95 2.31
N ALA A 234 15.35 -9.85 2.25
CA ALA A 234 14.49 -9.41 3.33
C ALA A 234 13.82 -10.56 4.11
N ALA A 235 14.26 -11.80 3.94
CA ALA A 235 13.61 -12.98 4.53
C ALA A 235 13.53 -12.96 6.08
N TYR A 236 14.43 -12.23 6.74
CA TYR A 236 14.44 -12.09 8.20
C TYR A 236 13.77 -10.81 8.72
N ILE A 237 13.17 -10.01 7.82
CA ILE A 237 12.41 -8.80 8.17
C ILE A 237 10.93 -9.18 8.33
N ASN A 238 10.39 -9.04 9.55
CA ASN A 238 9.00 -9.36 9.87
C ASN A 238 8.47 -8.46 10.99
N GLY A 239 7.33 -7.82 10.79
CA GLY A 239 6.73 -6.86 11.73
C GLY A 239 7.33 -5.47 11.69
N GLU A 240 8.23 -5.19 10.74
CA GLU A 240 8.94 -3.92 10.62
C GLU A 240 8.12 -2.89 9.84
N VAL A 241 8.37 -1.62 10.17
CA VAL A 241 7.85 -0.46 9.46
C VAL A 241 9.01 0.35 8.94
N VAL A 242 9.26 0.25 7.64
CA VAL A 242 10.34 1.00 7.02
C VAL A 242 9.84 2.39 6.62
N THR A 243 10.37 3.42 7.28
CA THR A 243 10.07 4.81 6.96
C THR A 243 10.89 5.27 5.76
N MET A 244 10.19 5.90 4.79
CA MET A 244 10.80 6.41 3.57
C MET A 244 10.27 7.82 3.29
N ASP A 245 10.78 8.81 4.01
CA ASP A 245 10.27 10.18 4.09
C ASP A 245 11.34 11.27 3.95
N GLY A 246 12.56 10.89 3.57
CA GLY A 246 13.68 11.83 3.49
C GLY A 246 14.13 12.38 4.83
N GLY A 247 13.73 11.76 5.94
CA GLY A 247 14.04 12.16 7.31
C GLY A 247 13.06 13.18 7.90
N GLN A 248 11.93 13.44 7.22
CA GLN A 248 10.99 14.50 7.61
C GLN A 248 10.47 14.34 9.04
N TRP A 249 10.02 13.16 9.44
CA TRP A 249 9.43 12.96 10.76
C TRP A 249 10.45 13.05 11.91
N LEU A 250 11.75 12.95 11.61
CA LEU A 250 12.85 13.10 12.57
C LEU A 250 13.29 14.55 12.77
N ASN A 251 12.76 15.49 11.98
CA ASN A 251 13.19 16.89 11.97
C ASN A 251 12.12 17.83 12.59
N PRO A 252 11.89 17.74 13.92
CA PRO A 252 10.89 18.58 14.58
C PRO A 252 11.33 20.04 14.74
N MET A 253 12.62 20.34 14.58
CA MET A 253 13.15 21.69 14.70
C MET A 253 13.95 22.09 13.47
N PRO A 254 13.52 23.09 12.70
CA PRO A 254 14.31 23.66 11.61
C PRO A 254 15.53 24.40 12.20
N PHE A 255 16.70 24.06 11.70
CA PHE A 255 17.93 24.83 11.97
C PHE A 255 18.03 25.98 11.00
#